data_74144b9a70d6991f8f2918c6fb8d4924
#
_entry.id   74144b9a70d6991f8f2918c6fb8d4924
#
_cell.length_a   1.000
_cell.length_b   1.000
_cell.length_c   1.000
_cell.angle_alpha   90.00
_cell.angle_beta   90.00
_cell.angle_gamma   90.00
#
_symmetry.space_group_name_H-M   'P 1'
#
loop_
_entity.id
_entity.type
_entity.pdbx_description
1 polymer ?
#
loop_
_entity_poly.entity_id
_entity_poly.type
_entity_poly.pdbx_seq_one_letter_code
_entity_poly.pdbx_strand_id
1 'polypeptide(L)'
;RLMGRRYNDAEVAKARKVLPYKIVEHSNGDAWVSMGGRDYSPPEISAMILQKIKADAEAYIGEPVTQAVITVPAYFNDAQRNATKDAGKIAGLEVLRIINEPTASSLAYGLDKKKNETIIVYDLGGGTFDVSVLEVGDGVFEVKSTSGDTFLGGDDFDLRIMDYLADTFKRDNNIDLTGTEVEITKIMASDPRRVAEVVVEFHFPDKPYTEEE
;
A
#
# COMPACT_ATOMS: atom_id res chain seq x y z
N ARG A 1 6.47 -1.42 -3.25
CA ARG A 1 7.51 -0.54 -3.82
C ARG A 1 8.91 -1.17 -3.79
N LEU A 2 9.26 -1.93 -2.73
CA LEU A 2 10.61 -2.52 -2.56
C LEU A 2 10.68 -4.00 -2.89
N MET A 3 9.54 -4.71 -3.00
CA MET A 3 9.47 -6.14 -3.22
C MET A 3 10.25 -6.56 -4.48
N GLY A 4 11.24 -7.46 -4.34
CA GLY A 4 12.04 -7.96 -5.45
C GLY A 4 12.91 -6.91 -6.17
N ARG A 5 13.23 -5.78 -5.50
CA ARG A 5 14.00 -4.67 -6.06
C ARG A 5 15.43 -4.63 -5.56
N ARG A 6 16.33 -4.19 -6.44
CA ARG A 6 17.71 -3.84 -6.07
C ARG A 6 17.77 -2.45 -5.44
N TYR A 7 18.72 -2.24 -4.55
CA TYR A 7 18.92 -0.94 -3.87
C TYR A 7 19.15 0.22 -4.85
N ASN A 8 19.80 -0.06 -5.99
CA ASN A 8 20.15 0.94 -7.01
C ASN A 8 19.06 1.14 -8.07
N ASP A 9 17.90 0.48 -7.96
CA ASP A 9 16.77 0.69 -8.87
C ASP A 9 16.24 2.13 -8.75
N ALA A 10 15.82 2.71 -9.89
CA ALA A 10 15.29 4.07 -9.95
C ALA A 10 14.06 4.26 -9.04
N GLU A 11 13.19 3.25 -8.94
CA GLU A 11 12.02 3.26 -8.06
C GLU A 11 12.41 3.27 -6.57
N VAL A 12 13.47 2.53 -6.20
CA VAL A 12 14.01 2.55 -4.84
C VAL A 12 14.66 3.89 -4.52
N ALA A 13 15.32 4.51 -5.50
CA ALA A 13 15.87 5.86 -5.33
C ALA A 13 14.79 6.92 -5.09
N LYS A 14 13.62 6.79 -5.73
CA LYS A 14 12.45 7.63 -5.45
C LYS A 14 11.89 7.33 -4.05
N ALA A 15 11.70 6.04 -3.73
CA ALA A 15 11.17 5.61 -2.44
C ALA A 15 11.99 6.15 -1.26
N ARG A 16 13.31 6.16 -1.35
CA ARG A 16 14.21 6.72 -0.31
C ARG A 16 13.99 8.20 0.01
N LYS A 17 13.37 8.95 -0.91
CA LYS A 17 13.12 10.39 -0.72
C LYS A 17 11.79 10.68 -0.05
N VAL A 18 10.83 9.76 -0.15
CA VAL A 18 9.44 10.00 0.27
C VAL A 18 8.99 9.10 1.41
N LEU A 19 9.63 7.95 1.61
CA LEU A 19 9.25 7.03 2.67
C LEU A 19 9.89 7.43 4.01
N PRO A 20 9.14 7.36 5.12
CA PRO A 20 9.60 7.81 6.44
C PRO A 20 10.61 6.87 7.10
N TYR A 21 10.85 5.69 6.55
CA TYR A 21 11.77 4.70 7.09
C TYR A 21 13.04 4.57 6.24
N LYS A 22 14.11 4.12 6.88
CA LYS A 22 15.42 3.98 6.24
C LYS A 22 15.47 2.75 5.35
N ILE A 23 15.85 2.94 4.09
CA ILE A 23 16.14 1.88 3.13
C ILE A 23 17.66 1.71 3.04
N VAL A 24 18.14 0.48 3.17
CA VAL A 24 19.57 0.12 3.18
C VAL A 24 19.87 -0.89 2.08
N GLU A 25 21.13 -0.93 1.67
CA GLU A 25 21.62 -1.95 0.74
C GLU A 25 22.09 -3.18 1.52
N HIS A 26 21.51 -4.33 1.22
CA HIS A 26 21.98 -5.60 1.76
C HIS A 26 23.21 -6.09 0.98
N SER A 27 23.99 -6.99 1.56
CA SER A 27 25.24 -7.52 0.97
C SER A 27 25.08 -8.17 -0.41
N ASN A 28 23.88 -8.62 -0.74
CA ASN A 28 23.54 -9.16 -2.07
C ASN A 28 23.08 -8.07 -3.07
N GLY A 29 23.05 -6.80 -2.67
CA GLY A 29 22.63 -5.66 -3.48
C GLY A 29 21.11 -5.41 -3.51
N ASP A 30 20.31 -6.11 -2.71
CA ASP A 30 18.88 -5.90 -2.62
C ASP A 30 18.53 -4.71 -1.70
N ALA A 31 17.36 -4.10 -1.94
CA ALA A 31 16.82 -3.06 -1.08
C ALA A 31 16.20 -3.69 0.17
N TRP A 32 16.72 -3.35 1.35
CA TRP A 32 16.21 -3.78 2.65
C TRP A 32 15.73 -2.58 3.46
N VAL A 33 14.95 -2.83 4.50
CA VAL A 33 14.39 -1.80 5.40
C VAL A 33 15.05 -1.92 6.76
N SER A 34 15.59 -0.81 7.27
CA SER A 34 16.15 -0.75 8.63
C SER A 34 15.10 -0.23 9.61
N MET A 35 14.75 -1.05 10.59
CA MET A 35 13.70 -0.76 11.56
C MET A 35 14.06 -1.37 12.92
N GLY A 36 13.97 -0.57 14.01
CA GLY A 36 14.22 -1.05 15.37
C GLY A 36 15.66 -1.59 15.59
N GLY A 37 16.65 -1.07 14.86
CA GLY A 37 18.05 -1.49 14.97
C GLY A 37 18.39 -2.80 14.23
N ARG A 38 17.47 -3.32 13.44
CA ARG A 38 17.63 -4.51 12.61
C ARG A 38 17.20 -4.22 11.17
N ASP A 39 17.85 -4.89 10.21
CA ASP A 39 17.51 -4.82 8.80
C ASP A 39 16.62 -6.02 8.42
N TYR A 40 15.59 -5.74 7.63
CA TYR A 40 14.60 -6.70 7.15
C TYR A 40 14.51 -6.66 5.64
N SER A 41 14.40 -7.82 5.03
CA SER A 41 14.02 -7.91 3.62
C SER A 41 12.55 -7.57 3.41
N PRO A 42 12.16 -7.05 2.25
CA PRO A 42 10.74 -6.83 1.93
C PRO A 42 9.86 -8.09 2.09
N PRO A 43 10.29 -9.31 1.72
CA PRO A 43 9.55 -10.52 2.02
C PRO A 43 9.32 -10.78 3.50
N GLU A 44 10.28 -10.50 4.38
CA GLU A 44 10.09 -10.64 5.85
C GLU A 44 9.03 -9.68 6.37
N ILE A 45 9.05 -8.40 5.93
CA ILE A 45 8.02 -7.42 6.33
C ILE A 45 6.65 -7.87 5.82
N SER A 46 6.56 -8.29 4.56
CA SER A 46 5.29 -8.80 4.01
C SER A 46 4.81 -10.05 4.73
N ALA A 47 5.72 -10.92 5.16
CA ALA A 47 5.39 -12.11 5.95
C ALA A 47 4.79 -11.74 7.30
N MET A 48 5.27 -10.70 7.98
CA MET A 48 4.68 -10.22 9.24
C MET A 48 3.23 -9.77 9.04
N ILE A 49 2.94 -9.07 7.93
CA ILE A 49 1.59 -8.66 7.56
C ILE A 49 0.71 -9.91 7.30
N LEU A 50 1.22 -10.86 6.51
CA LEU A 50 0.50 -12.10 6.21
C LEU A 50 0.23 -12.94 7.46
N GLN A 51 1.19 -12.99 8.40
CA GLN A 51 1.00 -13.66 9.70
C GLN A 51 -0.13 -13.01 10.51
N LYS A 52 -0.21 -11.67 10.52
CA LYS A 52 -1.30 -10.96 11.19
C LYS A 52 -2.65 -11.27 10.54
N ILE A 53 -2.73 -11.19 9.21
CA ILE A 53 -3.95 -11.53 8.46
C ILE A 53 -4.36 -12.98 8.71
N LYS A 54 -3.38 -13.91 8.70
CA LYS A 54 -3.62 -15.34 9.01
C LYS A 54 -4.23 -15.51 10.40
N ALA A 55 -3.62 -14.89 11.42
CA ALA A 55 -4.11 -14.98 12.79
C ALA A 55 -5.53 -14.39 12.94
N ASP A 56 -5.84 -13.29 12.27
CA ASP A 56 -7.17 -12.69 12.28
C ASP A 56 -8.20 -13.59 11.58
N ALA A 57 -7.82 -14.19 10.46
CA ALA A 57 -8.67 -15.14 9.74
C ALA A 57 -8.95 -16.41 10.58
N GLU A 58 -7.92 -16.97 11.22
CA GLU A 58 -8.06 -18.14 12.13
C GLU A 58 -8.97 -17.82 13.32
N ALA A 59 -8.81 -16.62 13.90
CA ALA A 59 -9.67 -16.17 14.99
C ALA A 59 -11.14 -16.00 14.57
N TYR A 60 -11.37 -15.54 13.33
CA TYR A 60 -12.72 -15.34 12.79
C TYR A 60 -13.39 -16.67 12.39
N ILE A 61 -12.64 -17.54 11.69
CA ILE A 61 -13.15 -18.82 11.17
C ILE A 61 -13.24 -19.89 12.26
N GLY A 62 -12.34 -19.84 13.28
CA GLY A 62 -12.22 -20.85 14.34
C GLY A 62 -11.43 -22.09 13.94
N GLU A 63 -10.77 -22.07 12.78
CA GLU A 63 -9.98 -23.18 12.24
C GLU A 63 -8.61 -22.69 11.74
N PRO A 64 -7.58 -23.56 11.69
CA PRO A 64 -6.26 -23.21 11.15
C PRO A 64 -6.34 -22.86 9.66
N VAL A 65 -5.71 -21.74 9.28
CA VAL A 65 -5.52 -21.33 7.89
C VAL A 65 -4.13 -21.74 7.44
N THR A 66 -4.06 -22.74 6.58
CA THR A 66 -2.78 -23.33 6.12
C THR A 66 -2.41 -22.97 4.69
N GLN A 67 -3.39 -22.57 3.87
CA GLN A 67 -3.23 -22.31 2.44
C GLN A 67 -3.71 -20.92 2.08
N ALA A 68 -3.11 -20.33 1.03
CA ALA A 68 -3.51 -19.04 0.52
C ALA A 68 -3.31 -18.90 -1.00
N VAL A 69 -4.18 -18.11 -1.60
CA VAL A 69 -3.93 -17.48 -2.91
C VAL A 69 -3.56 -16.03 -2.62
N ILE A 70 -2.43 -15.56 -3.16
CA ILE A 70 -1.94 -14.20 -2.92
C ILE A 70 -1.98 -13.42 -4.24
N THR A 71 -2.45 -12.19 -4.18
CA THR A 71 -2.54 -11.32 -5.34
C THR A 71 -1.32 -10.41 -5.45
N VAL A 72 -0.98 -10.05 -6.67
CA VAL A 72 0.09 -9.10 -6.99
C VAL A 72 -0.35 -8.18 -8.14
N PRO A 73 0.20 -6.96 -8.25
CA PRO A 73 -0.01 -6.12 -9.41
C PRO A 73 0.32 -6.84 -10.72
N ALA A 74 -0.43 -6.55 -11.78
CA ALA A 74 -0.25 -7.24 -13.06
C ALA A 74 1.14 -7.02 -13.68
N TYR A 75 1.78 -5.88 -13.39
CA TYR A 75 3.12 -5.54 -13.87
C TYR A 75 4.27 -6.17 -13.06
N PHE A 76 4.00 -6.88 -11.96
CA PHE A 76 5.06 -7.54 -11.20
C PHE A 76 5.80 -8.55 -12.08
N ASN A 77 7.13 -8.44 -12.06
CA ASN A 77 8.01 -9.41 -12.73
C ASN A 77 8.18 -10.69 -11.88
N ASP A 78 8.88 -11.67 -12.41
CA ASP A 78 9.08 -12.98 -11.75
C ASP A 78 9.80 -12.85 -10.40
N ALA A 79 10.79 -11.96 -10.28
CA ALA A 79 11.50 -11.73 -9.03
C ALA A 79 10.54 -11.22 -7.93
N GLN A 80 9.67 -10.29 -8.28
CA GLN A 80 8.66 -9.73 -7.36
C GLN A 80 7.61 -10.78 -6.98
N ARG A 81 7.14 -11.59 -7.93
CA ARG A 81 6.19 -12.69 -7.71
C ARG A 81 6.78 -13.77 -6.81
N ASN A 82 8.03 -14.16 -7.05
CA ASN A 82 8.73 -15.12 -6.22
C ASN A 82 8.97 -14.58 -4.80
N ALA A 83 9.37 -13.33 -4.65
CA ALA A 83 9.54 -12.69 -3.36
C ALA A 83 8.21 -12.63 -2.56
N THR A 84 7.07 -12.39 -3.24
CA THR A 84 5.75 -12.44 -2.62
C THR A 84 5.37 -13.86 -2.21
N LYS A 85 5.68 -14.85 -3.05
CA LYS A 85 5.46 -16.27 -2.70
C LYS A 85 6.30 -16.69 -1.50
N ASP A 86 7.54 -16.23 -1.41
CA ASP A 86 8.42 -16.52 -0.28
C ASP A 86 7.93 -15.83 1.01
N ALA A 87 7.37 -14.63 0.93
CA ALA A 87 6.69 -13.99 2.06
C ALA A 87 5.55 -14.87 2.62
N GLY A 88 4.74 -15.46 1.75
CA GLY A 88 3.69 -16.40 2.15
C GLY A 88 4.24 -17.63 2.88
N LYS A 89 5.34 -18.22 2.38
CA LYS A 89 6.01 -19.36 3.02
C LYS A 89 6.58 -18.98 4.38
N ILE A 90 7.24 -17.82 4.50
CA ILE A 90 7.78 -17.31 5.77
C ILE A 90 6.65 -17.10 6.77
N ALA A 91 5.47 -16.69 6.30
CA ALA A 91 4.27 -16.55 7.13
C ALA A 91 3.66 -17.90 7.56
N GLY A 92 4.20 -19.02 7.11
CA GLY A 92 3.66 -20.35 7.41
C GLY A 92 2.44 -20.72 6.59
N LEU A 93 2.33 -20.19 5.35
CA LEU A 93 1.27 -20.50 4.41
C LEU A 93 1.78 -21.33 3.23
N GLU A 94 1.04 -22.33 2.82
CA GLU A 94 1.19 -22.95 1.51
C GLU A 94 0.57 -22.00 0.46
N VAL A 95 1.41 -21.39 -0.38
CA VAL A 95 0.94 -20.49 -1.44
C VAL A 95 0.54 -21.33 -2.64
N LEU A 96 -0.75 -21.53 -2.81
CA LEU A 96 -1.34 -22.32 -3.89
C LEU A 96 -1.13 -21.63 -5.24
N ARG A 97 -1.30 -20.32 -5.28
CA ARG A 97 -1.20 -19.53 -6.51
C ARG A 97 -0.86 -18.08 -6.22
N ILE A 98 -0.12 -17.46 -7.14
CA ILE A 98 0.01 -16.00 -7.26
C ILE A 98 -0.84 -15.61 -8.47
N ILE A 99 -1.79 -14.67 -8.29
CA ILE A 99 -2.66 -14.17 -9.36
C ILE A 99 -2.56 -12.65 -9.46
N ASN A 100 -2.94 -12.10 -10.61
CA ASN A 100 -2.96 -10.65 -10.80
C ASN A 100 -4.13 -10.02 -10.05
N GLU A 101 -3.90 -8.89 -9.39
CA GLU A 101 -4.93 -8.10 -8.68
C GLU A 101 -6.13 -7.77 -9.55
N PRO A 102 -5.97 -7.25 -10.80
CA PRO A 102 -7.11 -6.97 -11.67
C PRO A 102 -7.89 -8.23 -12.05
N THR A 103 -7.24 -9.39 -12.17
CA THR A 103 -7.92 -10.68 -12.39
C THR A 103 -8.74 -11.08 -11.17
N ALA A 104 -8.18 -10.94 -9.97
CA ALA A 104 -8.88 -11.26 -8.73
C ALA A 104 -10.10 -10.37 -8.52
N SER A 105 -9.97 -9.06 -8.79
CA SER A 105 -11.08 -8.10 -8.72
C SER A 105 -12.20 -8.46 -9.70
N SER A 106 -11.83 -8.84 -10.93
CA SER A 106 -12.79 -9.26 -11.96
C SER A 106 -13.53 -10.54 -11.58
N LEU A 107 -12.83 -11.52 -11.00
CA LEU A 107 -13.43 -12.75 -10.48
C LEU A 107 -14.40 -12.47 -9.33
N ALA A 108 -13.99 -11.61 -8.38
CA ALA A 108 -14.83 -11.25 -7.24
C ALA A 108 -16.11 -10.50 -7.68
N TYR A 109 -16.04 -9.73 -8.76
CA TYR A 109 -17.19 -9.07 -9.35
C TYR A 109 -18.11 -10.02 -10.16
N GLY A 110 -17.67 -11.27 -10.40
CA GLY A 110 -18.45 -12.29 -11.11
C GLY A 110 -18.41 -12.19 -12.63
N LEU A 111 -17.34 -11.60 -13.19
CA LEU A 111 -17.17 -11.46 -14.64
C LEU A 111 -16.81 -12.78 -15.35
N ASP A 112 -16.39 -13.81 -14.60
CA ASP A 112 -16.15 -15.17 -15.10
C ASP A 112 -17.38 -15.81 -15.76
N LYS A 113 -18.59 -15.33 -15.45
CA LYS A 113 -19.88 -15.83 -15.95
C LYS A 113 -20.38 -15.08 -17.18
N LYS A 114 -19.69 -14.02 -17.59
CA LYS A 114 -20.07 -13.21 -18.74
C LYS A 114 -19.40 -13.69 -20.02
N LYS A 115 -20.02 -13.39 -21.17
CA LYS A 115 -19.46 -13.69 -22.50
C LYS A 115 -18.43 -12.61 -22.85
N ASN A 116 -17.54 -12.93 -23.77
CA ASN A 116 -16.43 -12.11 -24.26
C ASN A 116 -16.62 -10.59 -24.12
N GLU A 117 -15.94 -10.01 -23.15
CA GLU A 117 -15.97 -8.58 -22.85
C GLU A 117 -14.55 -8.03 -22.73
N THR A 118 -14.37 -6.79 -23.13
CA THR A 118 -13.18 -6.02 -22.79
C THR A 118 -13.54 -5.10 -21.63
N ILE A 119 -12.79 -5.20 -20.54
CA ILE A 119 -13.04 -4.46 -19.31
C ILE A 119 -11.83 -3.62 -18.91
N ILE A 120 -12.09 -2.58 -18.14
CA ILE A 120 -11.07 -1.79 -17.46
C ILE A 120 -11.23 -1.99 -15.96
N VAL A 121 -10.14 -2.40 -15.31
CA VAL A 121 -10.04 -2.40 -13.85
C VAL A 121 -9.26 -1.15 -13.46
N TYR A 122 -9.91 -0.31 -12.64
CA TYR A 122 -9.36 0.94 -12.13
C TYR A 122 -9.19 0.79 -10.63
N ASP A 123 -7.95 0.73 -10.17
CA ASP A 123 -7.59 0.51 -8.77
C ASP A 123 -6.83 1.73 -8.24
N LEU A 124 -7.51 2.55 -7.42
CA LEU A 124 -6.93 3.72 -6.76
C LEU A 124 -6.87 3.43 -5.25
N GLY A 125 -5.70 3.06 -4.77
CA GLY A 125 -5.44 2.80 -3.37
C GLY A 125 -4.99 4.04 -2.58
N GLY A 126 -4.54 3.82 -1.34
CA GLY A 126 -3.99 4.89 -0.49
C GLY A 126 -2.66 5.44 -1.00
N GLY A 127 -1.83 4.63 -1.64
CA GLY A 127 -0.48 5.04 -2.07
C GLY A 127 -0.10 4.63 -3.48
N THR A 128 -0.96 3.91 -4.21
CA THR A 128 -0.73 3.48 -5.59
C THR A 128 -1.99 3.60 -6.42
N PHE A 129 -1.80 3.85 -7.69
CA PHE A 129 -2.84 3.83 -8.71
C PHE A 129 -2.46 2.83 -9.79
N ASP A 130 -3.37 1.90 -10.08
CA ASP A 130 -3.21 0.88 -11.11
C ASP A 130 -4.43 0.83 -12.02
N VAL A 131 -4.20 0.77 -13.33
CA VAL A 131 -5.25 0.59 -14.32
C VAL A 131 -4.85 -0.53 -15.27
N SER A 132 -5.77 -1.46 -15.52
CA SER A 132 -5.53 -2.60 -16.40
C SER A 132 -6.70 -2.81 -17.35
N VAL A 133 -6.38 -3.11 -18.60
CA VAL A 133 -7.34 -3.54 -19.62
C VAL A 133 -7.25 -5.06 -19.73
N LEU A 134 -8.38 -5.73 -19.57
CA LEU A 134 -8.50 -7.19 -19.66
C LEU A 134 -9.51 -7.58 -20.73
N GLU A 135 -9.21 -8.66 -21.43
CA GLU A 135 -10.21 -9.43 -22.17
C GLU A 135 -10.68 -10.59 -21.31
N VAL A 136 -11.98 -10.75 -21.21
CA VAL A 136 -12.64 -11.82 -20.45
C VAL A 136 -13.45 -12.66 -21.44
N GLY A 137 -13.20 -13.95 -21.48
CA GLY A 137 -13.95 -14.86 -22.34
C GLY A 137 -13.79 -16.31 -21.89
N ASP A 138 -14.88 -17.05 -21.89
CA ASP A 138 -14.91 -18.50 -21.55
C ASP A 138 -14.20 -18.85 -20.22
N GLY A 139 -14.30 -17.96 -19.20
CA GLY A 139 -13.65 -18.11 -17.89
C GLY A 139 -12.16 -17.79 -17.89
N VAL A 140 -11.60 -17.30 -19.01
CA VAL A 140 -10.20 -16.88 -19.14
C VAL A 140 -10.11 -15.36 -19.01
N PHE A 141 -9.15 -14.88 -18.23
CA PHE A 141 -8.83 -13.46 -18.07
C PHE A 141 -7.44 -13.19 -18.63
N GLU A 142 -7.38 -12.41 -19.70
CA GLU A 142 -6.13 -12.01 -20.33
C GLU A 142 -5.87 -10.52 -20.09
N VAL A 143 -4.76 -10.18 -19.41
CA VAL A 143 -4.34 -8.78 -19.24
C VAL A 143 -3.70 -8.30 -20.54
N LYS A 144 -4.34 -7.37 -21.23
CA LYS A 144 -3.87 -6.80 -22.51
C LYS A 144 -2.90 -5.66 -22.31
N SER A 145 -3.16 -4.81 -21.34
CA SER A 145 -2.24 -3.74 -20.96
C SER A 145 -2.44 -3.35 -19.50
N THR A 146 -1.40 -2.80 -18.90
CA THR A 146 -1.44 -2.23 -17.55
C THR A 146 -0.59 -0.98 -17.50
N SER A 147 -1.04 0.00 -16.71
CA SER A 147 -0.33 1.24 -16.43
C SER A 147 -0.69 1.70 -15.02
N GLY A 148 0.03 2.69 -14.51
CA GLY A 148 -0.25 3.21 -13.17
C GLY A 148 0.88 4.09 -12.65
N ASP A 149 0.73 4.51 -11.40
CA ASP A 149 1.74 5.25 -10.66
C ASP A 149 1.87 4.68 -9.26
N THR A 150 3.06 4.19 -8.91
CA THR A 150 3.36 3.59 -7.60
C THR A 150 3.51 4.63 -6.48
N PHE A 151 3.37 5.93 -6.81
CA PHE A 151 3.44 7.06 -5.89
C PHE A 151 2.22 7.99 -6.01
N LEU A 152 1.08 7.47 -6.46
CA LEU A 152 -0.18 8.21 -6.54
C LEU A 152 -1.27 7.44 -5.80
N GLY A 153 -1.92 8.09 -4.86
CA GLY A 153 -3.02 7.51 -4.10
C GLY A 153 -3.68 8.50 -3.16
N GLY A 154 -4.49 8.01 -2.25
CA GLY A 154 -5.21 8.82 -1.26
C GLY A 154 -4.29 9.70 -0.43
N ASP A 155 -3.09 9.22 -0.10
CA ASP A 155 -2.10 9.99 0.67
C ASP A 155 -1.68 11.29 -0.07
N ASP A 156 -1.64 11.28 -1.40
CA ASP A 156 -1.31 12.49 -2.19
C ASP A 156 -2.45 13.51 -2.17
N PHE A 157 -3.71 13.04 -2.12
CA PHE A 157 -4.85 13.94 -1.93
C PHE A 157 -4.84 14.55 -0.53
N ASP A 158 -4.55 13.77 0.50
CA ASP A 158 -4.40 14.24 1.88
C ASP A 158 -3.31 15.33 1.97
N LEU A 159 -2.15 15.10 1.38
CA LEU A 159 -1.06 16.08 1.31
C LEU A 159 -1.48 17.39 0.63
N ARG A 160 -2.26 17.33 -0.45
CA ARG A 160 -2.78 18.53 -1.12
C ARG A 160 -3.74 19.34 -0.26
N ILE A 161 -4.57 18.65 0.53
CA ILE A 161 -5.47 19.31 1.49
C ILE A 161 -4.65 19.98 2.60
N MET A 162 -3.62 19.30 3.10
CA MET A 162 -2.70 19.86 4.10
C MET A 162 -2.02 21.13 3.60
N ASP A 163 -1.44 21.08 2.40
CA ASP A 163 -0.78 22.25 1.77
C ASP A 163 -1.76 23.42 1.66
N TYR A 164 -2.98 23.15 1.19
CA TYR A 164 -4.02 24.18 1.07
C TYR A 164 -4.37 24.82 2.41
N LEU A 165 -4.51 24.02 3.47
CA LEU A 165 -4.81 24.49 4.82
C LEU A 165 -3.65 25.33 5.38
N ALA A 166 -2.41 24.86 5.22
CA ALA A 166 -1.21 25.55 5.67
C ALA A 166 -1.04 26.90 4.96
N ASP A 167 -1.23 26.94 3.64
CA ASP A 167 -1.15 28.17 2.83
C ASP A 167 -2.26 29.16 3.19
N THR A 168 -3.47 28.67 3.46
CA THR A 168 -4.59 29.50 3.86
C THR A 168 -4.33 30.11 5.24
N PHE A 169 -3.86 29.33 6.21
CA PHE A 169 -3.53 29.78 7.54
C PHE A 169 -2.39 30.82 7.51
N LYS A 170 -1.35 30.57 6.70
CA LYS A 170 -0.25 31.52 6.50
C LYS A 170 -0.73 32.85 5.96
N ARG A 171 -1.62 32.82 4.98
CA ARG A 171 -2.20 34.05 4.37
C ARG A 171 -3.02 34.84 5.39
N ASP A 172 -3.84 34.15 6.19
CA ASP A 172 -4.81 34.80 7.08
C ASP A 172 -4.15 35.25 8.40
N ASN A 173 -3.12 34.55 8.88
CA ASN A 173 -2.47 34.80 10.16
C ASN A 173 -1.02 35.29 10.05
N ASN A 174 -0.43 35.33 8.85
CA ASN A 174 0.98 35.66 8.61
C ASN A 174 1.97 34.75 9.36
N ILE A 175 1.57 33.49 9.66
CA ILE A 175 2.38 32.47 10.33
C ILE A 175 2.62 31.33 9.31
N ASP A 176 3.91 30.99 9.11
CA ASP A 176 4.31 29.91 8.21
C ASP A 176 4.35 28.59 9.00
N LEU A 177 3.48 27.66 8.63
CA LEU A 177 3.43 26.32 9.20
C LEU A 177 4.30 25.32 8.42
N THR A 178 4.94 25.72 7.32
CA THR A 178 5.82 24.84 6.55
C THR A 178 7.07 24.51 7.39
N GLY A 179 7.32 23.22 7.63
CA GLY A 179 8.45 22.73 8.46
C GLY A 179 8.15 22.56 9.95
N THR A 180 6.92 22.86 10.43
CA THR A 180 6.45 22.35 11.70
C THR A 180 6.02 20.89 11.55
N GLU A 181 6.30 20.03 12.54
CA GLU A 181 5.71 18.69 12.59
C GLU A 181 4.18 18.83 12.67
N VAL A 182 3.52 18.65 11.54
CA VAL A 182 2.06 18.53 11.47
C VAL A 182 1.73 17.06 11.62
N GLU A 183 1.34 16.65 12.82
CA GLU A 183 0.86 15.30 13.06
C GLU A 183 -0.60 15.20 12.60
N ILE A 184 -0.82 14.56 11.43
CA ILE A 184 -2.17 14.20 11.01
C ILE A 184 -2.49 12.86 11.66
N THR A 185 -3.30 12.89 12.70
CA THR A 185 -3.86 11.68 13.26
C THR A 185 -5.05 11.25 12.41
N LYS A 186 -4.86 10.27 11.52
CA LYS A 186 -5.96 9.55 10.88
C LYS A 186 -6.73 8.79 11.95
N ILE A 187 -7.84 9.34 12.41
CA ILE A 187 -8.80 8.57 13.18
C ILE A 187 -9.54 7.67 12.19
N MET A 188 -9.03 6.46 12.00
CA MET A 188 -9.78 5.40 11.36
C MET A 188 -10.96 5.08 12.25
N ALA A 189 -12.15 5.57 11.90
CA ALA A 189 -13.37 5.20 12.59
C ALA A 189 -13.52 3.67 12.53
N SER A 190 -13.87 3.06 13.65
CA SER A 190 -14.12 1.61 13.77
C SER A 190 -15.33 1.12 12.96
N ASP A 191 -16.03 2.00 12.28
CA ASP A 191 -17.13 1.71 11.36
C ASP A 191 -16.74 2.11 9.93
N PRO A 192 -16.55 1.15 9.00
CA PRO A 192 -16.18 1.42 7.62
C PRO A 192 -17.23 2.22 6.84
N ARG A 193 -18.41 2.49 7.42
CA ARG A 193 -19.46 3.32 6.84
C ARG A 193 -19.38 4.79 7.24
N ARG A 194 -18.47 5.17 8.13
CA ARG A 194 -18.24 6.57 8.50
C ARG A 194 -17.21 7.19 7.56
N VAL A 195 -17.52 8.40 7.10
CA VAL A 195 -16.58 9.25 6.39
C VAL A 195 -15.41 9.52 7.34
N ALA A 196 -14.18 9.32 6.87
CA ALA A 196 -12.99 9.60 7.66
C ALA A 196 -12.98 11.08 8.07
N GLU A 197 -13.07 11.35 9.37
CA GLU A 197 -12.77 12.67 9.91
C GLU A 197 -11.24 12.83 9.92
N VAL A 198 -10.75 13.83 9.22
CA VAL A 198 -9.34 14.23 9.27
C VAL A 198 -9.24 15.25 10.39
N VAL A 199 -8.63 14.87 11.51
CA VAL A 199 -8.25 15.81 12.57
C VAL A 199 -6.81 16.24 12.28
N VAL A 200 -6.62 17.54 12.06
CA VAL A 200 -5.30 18.15 11.89
C VAL A 200 -4.94 18.79 13.24
N GLU A 201 -4.03 18.15 13.97
CA GLU A 201 -3.44 18.76 15.17
C GLU A 201 -2.15 19.50 14.80
N PHE A 202 -2.11 20.79 15.15
CA PHE A 202 -0.91 21.60 14.99
C PHE A 202 -0.16 21.63 16.33
N HIS A 203 1.02 21.00 16.37
CA HIS A 203 1.91 21.09 17.54
C HIS A 203 2.84 22.30 17.40
N PHE A 204 2.66 23.28 18.26
CA PHE A 204 3.60 24.40 18.40
C PHE A 204 4.57 24.07 19.55
N PRO A 205 5.89 23.88 19.31
CA PRO A 205 6.80 23.39 20.34
C PRO A 205 6.99 24.32 21.55
N ASP A 206 6.52 25.57 21.50
CA ASP A 206 6.79 26.57 22.55
C ASP A 206 5.53 27.17 23.22
N LYS A 207 4.33 26.66 22.96
CA LYS A 207 3.12 27.09 23.68
C LYS A 207 2.28 25.89 24.10
N PRO A 208 2.00 25.74 25.43
CA PRO A 208 1.00 24.77 25.85
C PRO A 208 -0.38 25.22 25.33
N TYR A 209 -1.07 24.33 24.66
CA TYR A 209 -2.46 24.54 24.26
C TYR A 209 -3.31 24.69 25.52
N THR A 210 -4.00 25.81 25.68
CA THR A 210 -5.06 25.97 26.68
C THR A 210 -6.39 25.89 25.96
N GLU A 211 -7.33 25.08 26.46
CA GLU A 211 -8.67 24.84 25.90
C GLU A 211 -9.56 26.12 25.80
N GLU A 212 -9.01 27.29 25.91
CA GLU A 212 -9.73 28.60 25.94
C GLU A 212 -9.37 29.50 24.74
N GLU A 213 -8.65 29.02 23.71
CA GLU A 213 -8.42 29.71 22.45
C GLU A 213 -8.87 28.79 21.26
#